data_7883f1ea20cae936657da9b7a9a55e9a
#
_entry.id   7883f1ea20cae936657da9b7a9a55e9a
#
_cell.length_a   1.000
_cell.length_b   1.000
_cell.length_c   1.000
_cell.angle_alpha   90.00
_cell.angle_beta   90.00
_cell.angle_gamma   90.00
#
_symmetry.space_group_name_H-M   'P 1'
#
loop_
_entity.id
_entity.type
_entity.pdbx_description
1 polymer ?
#
loop_
_entity_poly.entity_id
_entity_poly.type
_entity_poly.pdbx_seq_one_letter_code
_entity_poly.pdbx_strand_id
1 'polypeptide(L)'
;MVDPHLRSHDRSNERSLNRASDRFVSRFVWYELMTTDVAAAKAFYGAVVGWGTQDASIPGMGYTFFTAGSAAVSGLINLPEEVRKTGVQPGWLGYVAVDDVDAAVERVQHLGGTVHVPPKEIPNISRFAVVADPQGATLALFKWLGPGQEQPVDLDAPGCVGWHDLLATNWEQAWPFYGELFAWQKTDAYENEMGTYQLFSAGERTMGGVFNRPAMVPVPLWLYYFNVDDIDVAMQRVRAGRGAILAGPVEVPARRWIVQCTDPQGAIFALIGKRSHDGIGYFERIAPSRRK
;
A
#
# COMPACT_ATOMS: atom_id res chain seq x y z
N MET A 1 -7.79 18.96 70.38
CA MET A 1 -6.63 18.09 70.12
C MET A 1 -7.08 17.00 69.19
N VAL A 2 -6.93 17.20 67.91
CA VAL A 2 -7.24 16.18 66.89
C VAL A 2 -6.03 16.11 65.94
N ASP A 3 -5.52 14.95 65.83
CA ASP A 3 -4.28 14.54 65.16
C ASP A 3 -4.40 14.65 63.62
N PRO A 4 -3.43 15.25 62.90
CA PRO A 4 -3.42 15.28 61.45
C PRO A 4 -2.33 14.34 60.88
N HIS A 5 -2.57 13.07 60.88
CA HIS A 5 -1.77 12.13 60.08
C HIS A 5 -2.72 11.09 59.45
N LEU A 6 -2.86 11.16 58.11
CA LEU A 6 -3.01 10.05 57.17
C LEU A 6 -3.68 10.55 55.88
N ARG A 7 -2.87 10.69 54.85
CA ARG A 7 -3.17 10.23 53.47
C ARG A 7 -2.08 10.71 52.49
N SER A 8 -0.96 10.02 52.50
CA SER A 8 -0.13 9.90 51.31
C SER A 8 -0.69 8.76 50.46
N HIS A 9 -1.62 9.02 49.56
CA HIS A 9 -1.99 8.06 48.56
C HIS A 9 -1.07 8.19 47.35
N ASP A 10 -0.31 7.24 47.23
CA ASP A 10 0.29 6.50 46.12
C ASP A 10 0.00 7.07 44.73
N ARG A 11 0.83 8.03 44.30
CA ARG A 11 0.89 8.51 42.92
C ARG A 11 1.86 7.71 42.02
N SER A 12 2.35 6.58 42.53
CA SER A 12 3.29 5.71 41.81
C SER A 12 2.62 4.68 40.90
N ASN A 13 1.31 4.45 41.05
CA ASN A 13 0.59 3.42 40.28
C ASN A 13 -0.09 3.95 39.01
N GLU A 14 -0.22 5.27 38.83
CA GLU A 14 -0.79 5.83 37.58
C GLU A 14 0.25 6.02 36.47
N ARG A 15 1.54 5.90 36.75
CA ARG A 15 2.61 5.98 35.74
C ARG A 15 2.95 4.67 35.06
N SER A 16 2.46 3.53 35.56
CA SER A 16 2.72 2.21 34.96
C SER A 16 1.65 1.76 33.96
N LEU A 17 0.51 2.43 33.90
CA LEU A 17 -0.57 2.10 32.96
C LEU A 17 -0.46 2.82 31.61
N ASN A 18 0.42 3.82 31.48
CA ASN A 18 0.62 4.58 30.23
C ASN A 18 1.81 4.11 29.39
N ARG A 19 2.41 2.96 29.69
CA ARG A 19 3.50 2.35 28.90
C ARG A 19 3.05 1.23 27.95
N ALA A 20 1.76 1.05 27.74
CA ALA A 20 1.23 0.00 26.86
C ALA A 20 1.00 0.45 25.40
N SER A 21 1.34 1.70 25.00
CA SER A 21 1.02 2.26 23.68
C SER A 21 2.21 2.50 22.74
N ASP A 22 3.42 2.06 23.09
CA ASP A 22 4.61 2.19 22.23
C ASP A 22 5.09 0.84 21.68
N ARG A 23 4.18 -0.07 21.35
CA ARG A 23 4.57 -1.22 20.55
C ARG A 23 4.73 -0.79 19.11
N PHE A 24 5.93 -0.98 18.57
CA PHE A 24 6.20 -0.85 17.14
C PHE A 24 5.17 -1.66 16.34
N VAL A 25 4.53 -1.03 15.37
CA VAL A 25 3.54 -1.66 14.51
C VAL A 25 4.12 -1.74 13.10
N SER A 26 4.41 -2.95 12.64
CA SER A 26 4.81 -3.18 11.25
C SER A 26 3.67 -2.82 10.31
N ARG A 27 3.91 -1.83 9.44
CA ARG A 27 2.95 -1.37 8.45
C ARG A 27 3.66 -0.97 7.16
N PHE A 28 2.94 -0.88 6.06
CA PHE A 28 3.47 -0.27 4.85
C PHE A 28 3.78 1.21 5.11
N VAL A 29 5.00 1.60 4.75
CA VAL A 29 5.53 2.97 4.99
C VAL A 29 6.05 3.63 3.74
N TRP A 30 6.28 2.86 2.66
CA TRP A 30 6.78 3.37 1.40
C TRP A 30 6.37 2.47 0.24
N TYR A 31 6.34 3.04 -0.96
CA TYR A 31 6.04 2.34 -2.21
C TYR A 31 7.02 2.79 -3.27
N GLU A 32 7.44 1.89 -4.14
CA GLU A 32 8.40 2.20 -5.18
C GLU A 32 7.97 1.57 -6.51
N LEU A 33 7.93 2.38 -7.55
CA LEU A 33 7.75 1.91 -8.91
C LEU A 33 9.09 1.65 -9.57
N MET A 34 9.32 0.42 -9.99
CA MET A 34 10.36 0.05 -10.92
C MET A 34 9.79 0.03 -12.33
N THR A 35 10.33 0.84 -13.25
CA THR A 35 9.80 0.98 -14.60
C THR A 35 10.90 0.97 -15.64
N THR A 36 10.56 0.65 -16.88
CA THR A 36 11.50 0.73 -18.03
C THR A 36 11.52 2.11 -18.70
N ASP A 37 10.58 3.00 -18.34
CA ASP A 37 10.52 4.36 -18.88
C ASP A 37 10.08 5.34 -17.78
N VAL A 38 11.07 5.94 -17.11
CA VAL A 38 10.86 6.89 -16.01
C VAL A 38 10.09 8.13 -16.48
N ALA A 39 10.36 8.63 -17.69
CA ALA A 39 9.71 9.83 -18.21
C ALA A 39 8.23 9.57 -18.50
N ALA A 40 7.90 8.45 -19.13
CA ALA A 40 6.53 8.03 -19.37
C ALA A 40 5.76 7.77 -18.05
N ALA A 41 6.41 7.15 -17.05
CA ALA A 41 5.80 6.93 -15.75
C ALA A 41 5.51 8.24 -15.01
N LYS A 42 6.44 9.22 -15.00
CA LYS A 42 6.19 10.56 -14.44
C LYS A 42 4.96 11.23 -15.07
N ALA A 43 4.85 11.21 -16.39
CA ALA A 43 3.72 11.80 -17.10
C ALA A 43 2.41 11.05 -16.80
N PHE A 44 2.43 9.71 -16.79
CA PHE A 44 1.26 8.88 -16.56
C PHE A 44 0.69 9.06 -15.14
N TYR A 45 1.51 8.84 -14.12
CA TYR A 45 1.02 8.94 -12.73
C TYR A 45 0.73 10.39 -12.33
N GLY A 46 1.44 11.36 -12.89
CA GLY A 46 1.09 12.78 -12.75
C GLY A 46 -0.31 13.09 -13.27
N ALA A 47 -0.68 12.55 -14.42
CA ALA A 47 -2.00 12.74 -14.99
C ALA A 47 -3.08 11.94 -14.22
N VAL A 48 -2.82 10.66 -13.91
CA VAL A 48 -3.82 9.72 -13.35
C VAL A 48 -4.10 9.99 -11.88
N VAL A 49 -3.04 10.10 -11.06
CA VAL A 49 -3.14 10.23 -9.60
C VAL A 49 -3.04 11.69 -9.14
N GLY A 50 -2.48 12.55 -9.99
CA GLY A 50 -2.26 13.96 -9.66
C GLY A 50 -0.94 14.22 -8.96
N TRP A 51 0.02 13.30 -9.06
CA TRP A 51 1.32 13.46 -8.41
C TRP A 51 2.22 14.49 -9.10
N GLY A 52 2.92 15.28 -8.28
CA GLY A 52 4.13 15.95 -8.69
C GLY A 52 5.34 15.02 -8.68
N THR A 53 6.49 15.52 -9.15
CA THR A 53 7.75 14.78 -9.11
C THR A 53 8.89 15.67 -8.60
N GLN A 54 9.80 15.08 -7.82
CA GLN A 54 10.99 15.72 -7.31
C GLN A 54 12.16 14.73 -7.43
N ASP A 55 13.23 15.12 -8.15
CA ASP A 55 14.40 14.27 -8.22
C ASP A 55 15.14 14.27 -6.89
N ALA A 56 15.46 13.08 -6.40
CA ALA A 56 16.22 12.93 -5.17
C ALA A 56 17.71 13.24 -5.41
N SER A 57 18.30 14.04 -4.51
CA SER A 57 19.74 14.35 -4.55
C SER A 57 20.56 13.20 -3.96
N ILE A 58 20.38 11.97 -4.46
CA ILE A 58 21.15 10.80 -4.05
C ILE A 58 22.23 10.55 -5.11
N PRO A 59 23.51 10.78 -4.79
CA PRO A 59 24.59 10.63 -5.74
C PRO A 59 24.64 9.21 -6.36
N GLY A 60 24.68 9.14 -7.69
CA GLY A 60 24.77 7.87 -8.42
C GLY A 60 23.49 7.06 -8.53
N MET A 61 22.38 7.54 -7.97
CA MET A 61 21.08 6.89 -8.03
C MET A 61 20.08 7.80 -8.73
N GLY A 62 19.62 7.40 -9.90
CA GLY A 62 18.55 8.10 -10.63
C GLY A 62 17.18 7.88 -9.97
N TYR A 63 17.01 8.42 -8.75
CA TYR A 63 15.81 8.26 -7.95
C TYR A 63 14.91 9.49 -8.03
N THR A 64 13.62 9.29 -8.24
CA THR A 64 12.63 10.36 -8.25
C THR A 64 11.58 10.08 -7.17
N PHE A 65 11.21 11.10 -6.42
CA PHE A 65 10.02 11.06 -5.57
C PHE A 65 8.78 11.43 -6.38
N PHE A 66 7.70 10.67 -6.21
CA PHE A 66 6.35 11.14 -6.48
C PHE A 66 5.85 11.89 -5.24
N THR A 67 5.20 13.03 -5.45
CA THR A 67 4.71 13.89 -4.36
C THR A 67 3.21 14.13 -4.47
N ALA A 68 2.52 14.09 -3.32
CA ALA A 68 1.15 14.59 -3.16
C ALA A 68 1.25 15.95 -2.44
N GLY A 69 1.02 17.03 -3.17
CA GLY A 69 1.40 18.37 -2.70
C GLY A 69 2.90 18.46 -2.47
N SER A 70 3.33 18.80 -1.25
CA SER A 70 4.75 18.87 -0.85
C SER A 70 5.28 17.58 -0.22
N ALA A 71 4.41 16.60 0.07
CA ALA A 71 4.82 15.36 0.73
C ALA A 71 5.28 14.32 -0.30
N ALA A 72 6.46 13.73 -0.10
CA ALA A 72 6.88 12.55 -0.84
C ALA A 72 6.04 11.35 -0.40
N VAL A 73 5.40 10.66 -1.36
CA VAL A 73 4.47 9.55 -1.09
C VAL A 73 4.94 8.22 -1.66
N SER A 74 5.80 8.24 -2.68
CA SER A 74 6.39 7.05 -3.27
C SER A 74 7.66 7.37 -4.06
N GLY A 75 8.41 6.32 -4.42
CA GLY A 75 9.61 6.40 -5.22
C GLY A 75 9.41 5.89 -6.64
N LEU A 76 10.31 6.31 -7.53
CA LEU A 76 10.36 5.90 -8.92
C LEU A 76 11.81 5.70 -9.31
N ILE A 77 12.12 4.49 -9.81
CA ILE A 77 13.43 4.17 -10.33
C ILE A 77 13.34 3.47 -11.70
N ASN A 78 14.42 3.56 -12.45
CA ASN A 78 14.56 2.72 -13.63
C ASN A 78 14.80 1.27 -13.20
N LEU A 79 14.07 0.32 -13.79
CA LEU A 79 14.29 -1.11 -13.59
C LEU A 79 15.65 -1.49 -14.19
N PRO A 80 16.64 -1.90 -13.38
CA PRO A 80 17.95 -2.23 -13.89
C PRO A 80 17.91 -3.32 -14.96
N GLU A 81 18.65 -3.17 -16.04
CA GLU A 81 18.63 -4.12 -17.16
C GLU A 81 19.01 -5.54 -16.71
N GLU A 82 19.97 -5.65 -15.79
CA GLU A 82 20.38 -6.96 -15.25
C GLU A 82 19.24 -7.64 -14.48
N VAL A 83 18.43 -6.88 -13.76
CA VAL A 83 17.23 -7.39 -13.06
C VAL A 83 16.16 -7.77 -14.09
N ARG A 84 15.97 -6.96 -15.14
CA ARG A 84 15.02 -7.27 -16.22
C ARG A 84 15.38 -8.55 -16.98
N LYS A 85 16.66 -8.82 -17.19
CA LYS A 85 17.15 -10.07 -17.82
C LYS A 85 16.79 -11.33 -17.00
N THR A 86 16.54 -11.22 -15.70
CA THR A 86 16.05 -12.33 -14.88
C THR A 86 14.55 -12.58 -15.00
N GLY A 87 13.84 -11.82 -15.83
CA GLY A 87 12.40 -11.95 -16.06
C GLY A 87 11.52 -11.02 -15.19
N VAL A 88 12.12 -10.20 -14.34
CA VAL A 88 11.38 -9.22 -13.53
C VAL A 88 10.74 -8.17 -14.44
N GLN A 89 9.46 -7.95 -14.25
CA GLN A 89 8.66 -6.98 -15.00
C GLN A 89 8.55 -5.66 -14.23
N PRO A 90 8.24 -4.53 -14.91
CA PRO A 90 7.84 -3.30 -14.23
C PRO A 90 6.74 -3.54 -13.20
N GLY A 91 6.84 -2.91 -12.04
CA GLY A 91 5.86 -3.11 -10.97
C GLY A 91 6.09 -2.26 -9.76
N TRP A 92 5.09 -2.26 -8.91
CA TRP A 92 5.12 -1.60 -7.61
C TRP A 92 5.61 -2.54 -6.52
N LEU A 93 6.48 -2.03 -5.66
CA LEU A 93 6.99 -2.71 -4.47
C LEU A 93 6.60 -1.91 -3.23
N GLY A 94 5.92 -2.55 -2.29
CA GLY A 94 5.62 -1.95 -0.98
C GLY A 94 6.67 -2.30 0.04
N TYR A 95 6.97 -1.35 0.91
CA TYR A 95 7.95 -1.44 1.97
C TYR A 95 7.25 -1.48 3.32
N VAL A 96 7.47 -2.55 4.07
CA VAL A 96 6.92 -2.73 5.41
C VAL A 96 7.99 -2.40 6.45
N ALA A 97 7.65 -1.49 7.37
CA ALA A 97 8.54 -1.13 8.45
C ALA A 97 8.77 -2.32 9.40
N VAL A 98 10.01 -2.53 9.80
CA VAL A 98 10.42 -3.53 10.81
C VAL A 98 11.45 -2.91 11.76
N ASP A 99 11.47 -3.40 13.00
CA ASP A 99 12.43 -2.92 14.00
C ASP A 99 13.88 -3.29 13.67
N ASP A 100 14.07 -4.47 13.07
CA ASP A 100 15.37 -5.00 12.67
C ASP A 100 15.22 -5.76 11.36
N VAL A 101 15.90 -5.26 10.31
CA VAL A 101 15.82 -5.85 8.96
C VAL A 101 16.53 -7.20 8.89
N ASP A 102 17.65 -7.35 9.59
CA ASP A 102 18.43 -8.61 9.58
C ASP A 102 17.66 -9.71 10.28
N ALA A 103 17.14 -9.45 11.48
CA ALA A 103 16.31 -10.40 12.23
C ALA A 103 15.01 -10.74 11.45
N ALA A 104 14.40 -9.77 10.78
CA ALA A 104 13.22 -10.01 9.94
C ALA A 104 13.55 -10.89 8.73
N VAL A 105 14.71 -10.72 8.10
CA VAL A 105 15.18 -11.58 7.00
C VAL A 105 15.40 -13.02 7.47
N GLU A 106 16.02 -13.22 8.63
CA GLU A 106 16.16 -14.56 9.23
C GLU A 106 14.77 -15.20 9.47
N ARG A 107 13.82 -14.40 9.96
CA ARG A 107 12.45 -14.86 10.17
C ARG A 107 11.76 -15.24 8.86
N VAL A 108 11.91 -14.44 7.80
CA VAL A 108 11.42 -14.76 6.44
C VAL A 108 11.90 -16.13 5.99
N GLN A 109 13.19 -16.41 6.13
CA GLN A 109 13.78 -17.71 5.75
C GLN A 109 13.21 -18.87 6.57
N HIS A 110 13.06 -18.70 7.89
CA HIS A 110 12.45 -19.71 8.77
C HIS A 110 10.98 -19.98 8.42
N LEU A 111 10.25 -18.99 7.94
CA LEU A 111 8.85 -19.10 7.50
C LEU A 111 8.72 -19.60 6.06
N GLY A 112 9.82 -20.01 5.42
CA GLY A 112 9.82 -20.55 4.07
C GLY A 112 9.78 -19.52 2.94
N GLY A 113 9.97 -18.24 3.26
CA GLY A 113 10.09 -17.18 2.27
C GLY A 113 11.46 -17.14 1.61
N THR A 114 11.59 -16.32 0.59
CA THR A 114 12.81 -16.15 -0.22
C THR A 114 13.40 -14.75 -0.04
N VAL A 115 14.72 -14.63 -0.03
CA VAL A 115 15.44 -13.35 -0.02
C VAL A 115 15.95 -13.03 -1.41
N HIS A 116 15.40 -12.01 -2.05
CA HIS A 116 15.82 -11.54 -3.38
C HIS A 116 16.97 -10.54 -3.30
N VAL A 117 16.89 -9.60 -2.33
CA VAL A 117 17.94 -8.64 -2.06
C VAL A 117 18.27 -8.75 -0.57
N PRO A 118 19.49 -9.17 -0.21
CA PRO A 118 19.90 -9.25 1.20
C PRO A 118 19.92 -7.86 1.84
N PRO A 119 19.95 -7.76 3.17
CA PRO A 119 19.99 -6.50 3.88
C PRO A 119 21.04 -5.55 3.33
N LYS A 120 20.61 -4.38 2.88
CA LYS A 120 21.44 -3.29 2.35
C LYS A 120 21.14 -2.00 3.08
N GLU A 121 22.14 -1.15 3.18
CA GLU A 121 22.02 0.18 3.77
C GLU A 121 22.19 1.26 2.70
N ILE A 122 21.28 2.23 2.74
CA ILE A 122 21.47 3.53 2.12
C ILE A 122 21.90 4.46 3.26
N PRO A 123 23.17 4.87 3.32
CA PRO A 123 23.74 5.57 4.47
C PRO A 123 22.90 6.78 4.89
N ASN A 124 22.61 6.90 6.19
CA ASN A 124 21.81 7.95 6.81
C ASN A 124 20.35 8.03 6.31
N ILE A 125 19.89 7.09 5.50
CA ILE A 125 18.51 7.06 4.97
C ILE A 125 17.79 5.83 5.49
N SER A 126 18.23 4.63 5.12
CA SER A 126 17.49 3.42 5.45
C SER A 126 18.35 2.16 5.39
N ARG A 127 17.88 1.11 6.07
CA ARG A 127 18.27 -0.28 5.85
C ARG A 127 17.05 -1.03 5.30
N PHE A 128 17.25 -1.83 4.25
CA PHE A 128 16.17 -2.56 3.61
C PHE A 128 16.63 -3.93 3.07
N ALA A 129 15.67 -4.80 2.84
CA ALA A 129 15.84 -6.06 2.12
C ALA A 129 14.62 -6.30 1.24
N VAL A 130 14.75 -7.03 0.13
CA VAL A 130 13.61 -7.43 -0.71
C VAL A 130 13.41 -8.92 -0.56
N VAL A 131 12.20 -9.30 -0.18
CA VAL A 131 11.84 -10.68 0.14
C VAL A 131 10.54 -11.09 -0.56
N ALA A 132 10.30 -12.38 -0.65
CA ALA A 132 9.01 -12.93 -1.07
C ALA A 132 8.47 -13.89 -0.01
N ASP A 133 7.15 -13.98 0.08
CA ASP A 133 6.47 -15.01 0.87
C ASP A 133 6.68 -16.41 0.24
N PRO A 134 6.27 -17.51 0.90
CA PRO A 134 6.41 -18.85 0.37
C PRO A 134 5.72 -19.10 -0.97
N GLN A 135 4.80 -18.23 -1.40
CA GLN A 135 4.09 -18.32 -2.67
C GLN A 135 4.66 -17.38 -3.75
N GLY A 136 5.62 -16.54 -3.41
CA GLY A 136 6.33 -15.64 -4.32
C GLY A 136 5.83 -14.20 -4.35
N ALA A 137 4.87 -13.81 -3.48
CA ALA A 137 4.48 -12.41 -3.37
C ALA A 137 5.60 -11.57 -2.72
N THR A 138 6.09 -10.59 -3.47
CA THR A 138 7.29 -9.82 -3.11
C THR A 138 6.92 -8.52 -2.38
N LEU A 139 7.70 -8.20 -1.33
CA LEU A 139 7.67 -6.94 -0.61
C LEU A 139 9.08 -6.59 -0.11
N ALA A 140 9.28 -5.36 0.36
CA ALA A 140 10.52 -4.97 1.03
C ALA A 140 10.32 -4.84 2.54
N LEU A 141 11.31 -5.28 3.29
CA LEU A 141 11.49 -4.98 4.71
C LEU A 141 12.28 -3.69 4.83
N PHE A 142 11.91 -2.83 5.76
CA PHE A 142 12.44 -1.48 5.78
C PHE A 142 12.61 -0.93 7.20
N LYS A 143 13.73 -0.24 7.42
CA LYS A 143 14.00 0.53 8.62
C LYS A 143 14.62 1.87 8.26
N TRP A 144 14.06 2.94 8.77
CA TRP A 144 14.67 4.25 8.67
C TRP A 144 15.94 4.35 9.53
N LEU A 145 16.97 5.05 9.05
CA LEU A 145 18.21 5.33 9.79
C LEU A 145 18.43 6.84 10.04
N GLY A 146 17.69 7.69 9.34
CA GLY A 146 17.80 9.14 9.49
C GLY A 146 16.78 9.72 10.47
N PRO A 147 16.95 10.97 10.92
CA PRO A 147 16.01 11.65 11.81
C PRO A 147 14.75 12.13 11.07
N GLY A 148 13.60 12.11 11.75
CA GLY A 148 12.40 12.85 11.33
C GLY A 148 11.47 12.16 10.32
N GLN A 149 11.40 10.83 10.31
CA GLN A 149 10.82 10.09 9.20
C GLN A 149 9.42 9.51 9.42
N GLU A 150 8.83 9.68 10.54
CA GLU A 150 7.42 9.34 10.78
C GLU A 150 6.57 10.61 10.75
N GLN A 151 6.48 11.27 9.61
CA GLN A 151 5.38 12.22 9.44
C GLN A 151 4.10 11.40 9.26
N PRO A 152 3.06 11.66 10.07
CA PRO A 152 1.77 11.02 9.86
C PRO A 152 1.23 11.46 8.50
N VAL A 153 1.32 10.57 7.52
CA VAL A 153 0.67 10.76 6.22
C VAL A 153 -0.79 10.37 6.42
N ASP A 154 -1.69 11.26 6.04
CA ASP A 154 -3.11 10.91 5.94
C ASP A 154 -3.27 9.90 4.79
N LEU A 155 -3.38 8.63 5.15
CA LEU A 155 -3.50 7.54 4.19
C LEU A 155 -4.80 7.60 3.38
N ASP A 156 -5.77 8.40 3.79
CA ASP A 156 -7.04 8.60 3.08
C ASP A 156 -6.98 9.80 2.12
N ALA A 157 -5.89 10.59 2.18
CA ALA A 157 -5.70 11.74 1.29
C ALA A 157 -5.48 11.30 -0.16
N PRO A 158 -5.92 12.11 -1.15
CA PRO A 158 -5.62 11.89 -2.56
C PRO A 158 -4.12 11.75 -2.81
N GLY A 159 -3.73 10.78 -3.63
CA GLY A 159 -2.34 10.47 -3.93
C GLY A 159 -1.65 9.56 -2.92
N CYS A 160 -2.26 9.24 -1.79
CA CYS A 160 -1.73 8.27 -0.84
C CYS A 160 -2.26 6.86 -1.15
N VAL A 161 -1.56 5.83 -0.64
CA VAL A 161 -2.04 4.45 -0.70
C VAL A 161 -2.98 4.20 0.48
N GLY A 162 -4.27 4.04 0.18
CA GLY A 162 -5.31 3.85 1.18
C GLY A 162 -5.66 2.39 1.47
N TRP A 163 -5.25 1.45 0.60
CA TRP A 163 -5.60 0.05 0.73
C TRP A 163 -4.57 -0.87 0.07
N HIS A 164 -4.50 -2.12 0.55
CA HIS A 164 -3.54 -3.13 0.10
C HIS A 164 -4.23 -4.47 -0.05
N ASP A 165 -4.10 -5.11 -1.21
CA ASP A 165 -4.58 -6.47 -1.40
C ASP A 165 -3.43 -7.43 -1.66
N LEU A 166 -3.41 -8.55 -0.92
CA LEU A 166 -2.59 -9.69 -1.28
C LEU A 166 -3.42 -10.65 -2.15
N LEU A 167 -3.03 -10.77 -3.39
CA LEU A 167 -3.54 -11.76 -4.33
C LEU A 167 -2.67 -13.01 -4.20
N ALA A 168 -3.07 -13.97 -3.38
CA ALA A 168 -2.31 -15.18 -3.07
C ALA A 168 -2.72 -16.36 -3.98
N THR A 169 -1.87 -17.34 -4.12
CA THR A 169 -2.28 -18.62 -4.75
C THR A 169 -3.27 -19.36 -3.85
N ASN A 170 -2.98 -19.37 -2.54
CA ASN A 170 -3.86 -19.88 -1.49
C ASN A 170 -3.69 -18.94 -0.28
N TRP A 171 -4.67 -18.12 0.00
CA TRP A 171 -4.58 -17.10 1.04
C TRP A 171 -4.49 -17.68 2.47
N GLU A 172 -5.15 -18.81 2.72
CA GLU A 172 -5.12 -19.48 4.03
C GLU A 172 -3.73 -20.01 4.35
N GLN A 173 -3.00 -20.50 3.34
CA GLN A 173 -1.61 -20.95 3.47
C GLN A 173 -0.60 -19.79 3.50
N ALA A 174 -0.90 -18.67 2.83
CA ALA A 174 -0.04 -17.47 2.83
C ALA A 174 -0.12 -16.71 4.16
N TRP A 175 -1.30 -16.67 4.78
CA TRP A 175 -1.56 -15.82 5.94
C TRP A 175 -0.62 -16.03 7.14
N PRO A 176 -0.30 -17.28 7.57
CA PRO A 176 0.59 -17.49 8.72
C PRO A 176 1.93 -16.76 8.59
N PHE A 177 2.48 -16.67 7.38
CA PHE A 177 3.71 -15.93 7.11
C PHE A 177 3.60 -14.46 7.55
N TYR A 178 2.55 -13.78 7.15
CA TYR A 178 2.34 -12.35 7.46
C TYR A 178 1.96 -12.12 8.92
N GLY A 179 1.09 -12.97 9.47
CA GLY A 179 0.70 -12.93 10.88
C GLY A 179 1.90 -13.11 11.81
N GLU A 180 2.80 -14.04 11.50
CA GLU A 180 3.98 -14.30 12.31
C GLU A 180 5.10 -13.28 12.08
N LEU A 181 5.31 -12.82 10.84
CA LEU A 181 6.38 -11.88 10.51
C LEU A 181 6.10 -10.47 11.03
N PHE A 182 4.85 -9.99 10.87
CA PHE A 182 4.46 -8.60 11.12
C PHE A 182 3.48 -8.42 12.29
N ALA A 183 3.04 -9.50 12.92
CA ALA A 183 1.98 -9.49 13.93
C ALA A 183 0.64 -8.89 13.41
N TRP A 184 0.39 -8.95 12.09
CA TRP A 184 -0.87 -8.55 11.53
C TRP A 184 -2.01 -9.49 11.96
N GLN A 185 -3.20 -8.95 12.11
CA GLN A 185 -4.37 -9.67 12.63
C GLN A 185 -5.43 -9.81 11.54
N LYS A 186 -6.03 -11.00 11.43
CA LYS A 186 -7.27 -11.16 10.67
C LYS A 186 -8.40 -10.43 11.38
N THR A 187 -9.23 -9.74 10.60
CA THR A 187 -10.44 -9.10 11.09
C THR A 187 -11.67 -9.72 10.39
N ASP A 188 -12.60 -8.91 9.90
CA ASP A 188 -13.80 -9.42 9.21
C ASP A 188 -13.44 -10.15 7.91
N ALA A 189 -14.32 -11.05 7.50
CA ALA A 189 -14.22 -11.74 6.22
C ALA A 189 -15.55 -11.61 5.45
N TYR A 190 -15.43 -11.53 4.14
CA TYR A 190 -16.58 -11.45 3.23
C TYR A 190 -16.53 -12.59 2.22
N GLU A 191 -17.66 -13.26 2.02
CA GLU A 191 -17.81 -14.26 0.97
C GLU A 191 -18.40 -13.63 -0.29
N ASN A 192 -17.80 -13.93 -1.44
CA ASN A 192 -18.30 -13.52 -2.74
C ASN A 192 -18.09 -14.64 -3.78
N GLU A 193 -18.44 -14.40 -5.03
CA GLU A 193 -18.31 -15.39 -6.11
C GLU A 193 -16.85 -15.84 -6.37
N MET A 194 -15.86 -15.08 -5.94
CA MET A 194 -14.44 -15.42 -6.04
C MET A 194 -13.90 -16.13 -4.78
N GLY A 195 -14.77 -16.39 -3.78
CA GLY A 195 -14.43 -17.00 -2.51
C GLY A 195 -14.28 -15.98 -1.38
N THR A 196 -13.53 -16.37 -0.35
CA THR A 196 -13.33 -15.54 0.85
C THR A 196 -12.40 -14.36 0.58
N TYR A 197 -12.84 -13.17 0.92
CA TYR A 197 -12.02 -11.97 1.02
C TYR A 197 -11.80 -11.67 2.50
N GLN A 198 -10.61 -11.97 3.01
CA GLN A 198 -10.25 -11.82 4.43
C GLN A 198 -9.57 -10.47 4.66
N LEU A 199 -10.16 -9.62 5.50
CA LEU A 199 -9.52 -8.37 5.93
C LEU A 199 -8.42 -8.62 6.96
N PHE A 200 -7.44 -7.71 6.98
CA PHE A 200 -6.40 -7.71 7.99
C PHE A 200 -6.10 -6.30 8.52
N SER A 201 -5.57 -6.25 9.74
CA SER A 201 -5.16 -5.01 10.40
C SER A 201 -3.70 -5.06 10.84
N ALA A 202 -3.08 -3.87 10.89
CA ALA A 202 -1.82 -3.61 11.54
C ALA A 202 -2.10 -2.68 12.73
N GLY A 203 -1.98 -3.17 13.95
CA GLY A 203 -2.51 -2.52 15.14
C GLY A 203 -4.03 -2.36 15.04
N GLU A 204 -4.53 -1.16 15.30
CA GLU A 204 -5.98 -0.88 15.28
C GLU A 204 -6.53 -0.56 13.87
N ARG A 205 -5.65 -0.37 12.88
CA ARG A 205 -6.06 0.05 11.53
C ARG A 205 -6.20 -1.15 10.60
N THR A 206 -7.37 -1.28 9.97
CA THR A 206 -7.55 -2.17 8.81
C THR A 206 -6.72 -1.65 7.64
N MET A 207 -5.86 -2.48 7.10
CA MET A 207 -4.89 -2.12 6.07
C MET A 207 -5.25 -2.62 4.70
N GLY A 208 -6.02 -3.71 4.62
CA GLY A 208 -6.30 -4.33 3.34
C GLY A 208 -7.01 -5.67 3.45
N GLY A 209 -6.96 -6.42 2.37
CA GLY A 209 -7.51 -7.75 2.25
C GLY A 209 -6.53 -8.78 1.71
N VAL A 210 -6.84 -10.04 1.91
CA VAL A 210 -6.13 -11.16 1.30
C VAL A 210 -7.13 -12.15 0.74
N PHE A 211 -6.89 -12.62 -0.47
CA PHE A 211 -7.77 -13.55 -1.17
C PHE A 211 -7.02 -14.36 -2.23
N ASN A 212 -7.68 -15.39 -2.76
CA ASN A 212 -7.10 -16.17 -3.83
C ASN A 212 -7.10 -15.38 -5.14
N ARG A 213 -5.93 -15.26 -5.76
CA ARG A 213 -5.78 -14.53 -7.02
C ARG A 213 -6.67 -15.10 -8.12
N PRO A 214 -7.30 -14.28 -8.94
CA PRO A 214 -7.99 -14.72 -10.14
C PRO A 214 -7.03 -15.43 -11.10
N ALA A 215 -7.55 -16.39 -11.89
CA ALA A 215 -6.74 -17.18 -12.81
C ALA A 215 -5.96 -16.34 -13.85
N MET A 216 -6.46 -15.14 -14.17
CA MET A 216 -5.81 -14.21 -15.09
C MET A 216 -4.58 -13.50 -14.49
N VAL A 217 -4.41 -13.52 -13.17
CA VAL A 217 -3.23 -12.99 -12.48
C VAL A 217 -2.23 -14.14 -12.36
N PRO A 218 -1.11 -14.13 -13.11
CA PRO A 218 -0.26 -15.32 -13.29
C PRO A 218 0.54 -15.69 -12.04
N VAL A 219 0.85 -14.72 -11.19
CA VAL A 219 1.68 -14.86 -9.99
C VAL A 219 1.06 -14.16 -8.80
N PRO A 220 1.33 -14.61 -7.57
CA PRO A 220 0.93 -13.87 -6.39
C PRO A 220 1.59 -12.48 -6.36
N LEU A 221 0.85 -11.48 -5.90
CA LEU A 221 1.35 -10.12 -5.81
C LEU A 221 0.63 -9.30 -4.73
N TRP A 222 1.28 -8.25 -4.27
CA TRP A 222 0.67 -7.16 -3.54
C TRP A 222 0.15 -6.11 -4.50
N LEU A 223 -1.12 -5.74 -4.38
CA LEU A 223 -1.79 -4.70 -5.14
C LEU A 223 -2.04 -3.48 -4.25
N TYR A 224 -1.60 -2.31 -4.70
CA TYR A 224 -1.69 -1.05 -3.97
C TYR A 224 -2.75 -0.15 -4.60
N TYR A 225 -3.61 0.42 -3.76
CA TYR A 225 -4.72 1.27 -4.18
C TYR A 225 -4.41 2.73 -3.88
N PHE A 226 -4.19 3.51 -4.93
CA PHE A 226 -3.96 4.95 -4.82
C PHE A 226 -5.29 5.69 -4.74
N ASN A 227 -5.42 6.58 -3.75
CA ASN A 227 -6.60 7.42 -3.61
C ASN A 227 -6.66 8.47 -4.71
N VAL A 228 -7.82 8.60 -5.33
CA VAL A 228 -8.14 9.64 -6.31
C VAL A 228 -9.45 10.33 -5.94
N ASP A 229 -9.62 11.58 -6.35
CA ASP A 229 -10.83 12.35 -6.04
C ASP A 229 -12.07 11.77 -6.76
N ASP A 230 -11.91 11.43 -8.04
CA ASP A 230 -12.98 10.92 -8.90
C ASP A 230 -12.49 9.72 -9.70
N ILE A 231 -13.14 8.57 -9.50
CA ILE A 231 -12.74 7.30 -10.13
C ILE A 231 -13.01 7.30 -11.65
N ASP A 232 -14.09 7.91 -12.12
CA ASP A 232 -14.44 7.93 -13.54
C ASP A 232 -13.48 8.84 -14.33
N VAL A 233 -13.09 9.98 -13.74
CA VAL A 233 -12.07 10.87 -14.32
C VAL A 233 -10.71 10.17 -14.35
N ALA A 234 -10.34 9.49 -13.27
CA ALA A 234 -9.08 8.75 -13.21
C ALA A 234 -9.03 7.62 -14.25
N MET A 235 -10.12 6.86 -14.44
CA MET A 235 -10.22 5.84 -15.49
C MET A 235 -10.05 6.42 -16.90
N GLN A 236 -10.63 7.60 -17.18
CA GLN A 236 -10.43 8.28 -18.46
C GLN A 236 -8.96 8.65 -18.68
N ARG A 237 -8.28 9.14 -17.63
CA ARG A 237 -6.86 9.50 -17.66
C ARG A 237 -5.97 8.27 -17.86
N VAL A 238 -6.29 7.12 -17.21
CA VAL A 238 -5.61 5.84 -17.45
C VAL A 238 -5.63 5.48 -18.94
N ARG A 239 -6.83 5.51 -19.58
CA ARG A 239 -6.97 5.20 -21.01
C ARG A 239 -6.24 6.20 -21.90
N ALA A 240 -6.38 7.50 -21.60
CA ALA A 240 -5.70 8.56 -22.34
C ALA A 240 -4.17 8.45 -22.25
N GLY A 241 -3.65 8.02 -21.09
CA GLY A 241 -2.24 7.75 -20.86
C GLY A 241 -1.73 6.41 -21.41
N ARG A 242 -2.53 5.66 -22.18
CA ARG A 242 -2.22 4.34 -22.74
C ARG A 242 -2.07 3.22 -21.68
N GLY A 243 -2.60 3.40 -20.49
CA GLY A 243 -2.82 2.34 -19.54
C GLY A 243 -4.06 1.52 -19.87
N ALA A 244 -4.22 0.37 -19.24
CA ALA A 244 -5.40 -0.47 -19.41
C ALA A 244 -6.20 -0.60 -18.12
N ILE A 245 -7.52 -0.74 -18.25
CA ILE A 245 -8.41 -1.13 -17.15
C ILE A 245 -8.51 -2.65 -17.18
N LEU A 246 -8.12 -3.30 -16.09
CA LEU A 246 -8.14 -4.76 -15.94
C LEU A 246 -9.47 -5.23 -15.34
N ALA A 247 -9.97 -4.52 -14.33
CA ALA A 247 -11.21 -4.85 -13.64
C ALA A 247 -11.85 -3.61 -13.03
N GLY A 248 -13.19 -3.64 -12.86
CA GLY A 248 -13.96 -2.55 -12.28
C GLY A 248 -14.56 -1.60 -13.32
N PRO A 249 -15.20 -0.48 -12.91
CA PRO A 249 -15.26 -0.03 -11.53
C PRO A 249 -16.25 -0.87 -10.69
N VAL A 250 -15.88 -1.16 -9.45
CA VAL A 250 -16.69 -1.90 -8.47
C VAL A 250 -16.90 -1.04 -7.24
N GLU A 251 -18.14 -0.97 -6.76
CA GLU A 251 -18.44 -0.28 -5.50
C GLU A 251 -17.98 -1.10 -4.31
N VAL A 252 -17.34 -0.41 -3.35
CA VAL A 252 -16.89 -0.96 -2.08
C VAL A 252 -17.48 -0.15 -0.91
N PRO A 253 -17.38 -0.61 0.34
CA PRO A 253 -17.92 0.12 1.49
C PRO A 253 -17.55 1.60 1.52
N ALA A 254 -18.37 2.40 2.20
CA ALA A 254 -18.26 3.87 2.29
C ALA A 254 -18.48 4.61 0.96
N ARG A 255 -19.23 4.02 0.01
CA ARG A 255 -19.52 4.58 -1.32
C ARG A 255 -18.27 4.95 -2.09
N ARG A 256 -17.23 4.16 -1.92
CA ARG A 256 -16.02 4.28 -2.73
C ARG A 256 -16.06 3.28 -3.88
N TRP A 257 -15.33 3.57 -4.91
CA TRP A 257 -15.22 2.74 -6.10
C TRP A 257 -13.77 2.38 -6.34
N ILE A 258 -13.53 1.16 -6.76
CA ILE A 258 -12.19 0.66 -7.07
C ILE A 258 -12.10 0.25 -8.54
N VAL A 259 -10.90 0.40 -9.08
CA VAL A 259 -10.54 -0.07 -10.42
C VAL A 259 -9.12 -0.59 -10.42
N GLN A 260 -8.89 -1.73 -11.05
CA GLN A 260 -7.57 -2.31 -11.25
C GLN A 260 -7.07 -1.98 -12.65
N CYS A 261 -5.82 -1.57 -12.75
CA CYS A 261 -5.24 -1.02 -13.96
C CYS A 261 -3.83 -1.54 -14.22
N THR A 262 -3.35 -1.33 -15.44
CA THR A 262 -1.91 -1.32 -15.74
C THR A 262 -1.49 0.05 -16.27
N ASP A 263 -0.26 0.43 -16.00
CA ASP A 263 0.39 1.54 -16.67
C ASP A 263 0.91 1.13 -18.07
N PRO A 264 1.43 2.06 -18.88
CA PRO A 264 1.96 1.75 -20.21
C PRO A 264 3.14 0.79 -20.26
N GLN A 265 3.86 0.60 -19.16
CA GLN A 265 4.97 -0.32 -19.03
C GLN A 265 4.56 -1.69 -18.46
N GLY A 266 3.27 -1.85 -18.10
CA GLY A 266 2.71 -3.09 -17.61
C GLY A 266 2.67 -3.22 -16.08
N ALA A 267 3.08 -2.19 -15.32
CA ALA A 267 2.96 -2.22 -13.87
C ALA A 267 1.49 -2.23 -13.44
N ILE A 268 1.10 -3.25 -12.66
CA ILE A 268 -0.26 -3.40 -12.13
C ILE A 268 -0.40 -2.48 -10.90
N PHE A 269 -1.51 -1.75 -10.85
CA PHE A 269 -1.90 -0.91 -9.72
C PHE A 269 -3.42 -0.81 -9.63
N ALA A 270 -3.92 -0.26 -8.55
CA ALA A 270 -5.34 0.01 -8.40
C ALA A 270 -5.59 1.47 -7.99
N LEU A 271 -6.79 1.94 -8.25
CA LEU A 271 -7.29 3.25 -7.83
C LEU A 271 -8.51 3.05 -6.96
N ILE A 272 -8.68 3.92 -5.98
CA ILE A 272 -9.86 3.98 -5.13
C ILE A 272 -10.30 5.43 -4.98
N GLY A 273 -11.58 5.71 -5.22
CA GLY A 273 -12.12 7.07 -5.20
C GLY A 273 -13.62 7.11 -5.08
N LYS A 274 -14.17 8.32 -5.06
CA LYS A 274 -15.61 8.56 -5.15
C LYS A 274 -16.05 8.61 -6.61
N ARG A 275 -17.35 8.54 -6.84
CA ARG A 275 -17.97 8.88 -8.13
C ARG A 275 -18.69 10.20 -8.00
N SER A 276 -18.40 11.16 -8.87
CA SER A 276 -19.07 12.46 -8.86
C SER A 276 -20.51 12.41 -9.36
N HIS A 277 -20.91 11.31 -10.02
CA HIS A 277 -22.22 11.17 -10.66
C HIS A 277 -23.25 10.39 -9.85
N ASP A 278 -22.98 10.02 -8.60
CA ASP A 278 -23.97 9.33 -7.74
C ASP A 278 -25.11 10.25 -7.26
N GLY A 279 -25.29 11.42 -7.85
CA GLY A 279 -26.23 12.44 -7.37
C GLY A 279 -27.17 13.11 -8.36
N ILE A 280 -27.02 13.04 -9.67
CA ILE A 280 -27.99 13.70 -10.58
C ILE A 280 -28.08 12.96 -11.93
N GLY A 281 -29.22 12.29 -12.21
CA GLY A 281 -29.63 12.22 -13.60
C GLY A 281 -29.92 10.87 -14.23
N TYR A 282 -30.55 9.92 -13.56
CA TYR A 282 -31.24 8.85 -14.29
C TYR A 282 -32.78 8.96 -14.24
N PHE A 283 -33.36 9.84 -13.42
CA PHE A 283 -34.81 10.01 -13.28
C PHE A 283 -35.43 11.15 -14.10
N GLU A 284 -34.63 12.02 -14.74
CA GLU A 284 -35.23 13.14 -15.54
C GLU A 284 -35.45 12.87 -17.01
N ARG A 285 -35.15 11.69 -17.57
CA ARG A 285 -35.37 11.39 -18.97
C ARG A 285 -36.63 10.55 -19.28
N ILE A 286 -37.44 10.23 -18.29
CA ILE A 286 -38.71 9.53 -18.48
C ILE A 286 -39.83 10.31 -17.78
N ALA A 287 -40.05 11.55 -18.18
CA ALA A 287 -41.30 12.24 -17.97
C ALA A 287 -42.02 12.30 -19.34
N PRO A 288 -43.16 11.63 -19.52
CA PRO A 288 -43.93 11.79 -20.74
C PRO A 288 -44.47 13.22 -20.80
N SER A 289 -44.15 13.92 -21.89
CA SER A 289 -44.74 15.23 -22.21
C SER A 289 -46.26 15.11 -22.23
N ARG A 290 -46.98 15.67 -21.28
CA ARG A 290 -48.42 15.90 -21.36
C ARG A 290 -48.63 16.92 -22.45
N ARG A 291 -49.12 16.47 -23.63
CA ARG A 291 -49.75 17.36 -24.63
C ARG A 291 -51.12 17.78 -24.06
N LYS A 292 -51.33 19.08 -24.03
CA LYS A 292 -52.67 19.69 -23.98
C LYS A 292 -53.30 19.66 -25.36
#